data_7adbe49982e6a172d8f5b99ea7a5f1d1
#
_entry.id   7adbe49982e6a172d8f5b99ea7a5f1d1
#
_cell.length_a   1.000
_cell.length_b   1.000
_cell.length_c   1.000
_cell.angle_alpha   90.00
_cell.angle_beta   90.00
_cell.angle_gamma   90.00
#
_symmetry.space_group_name_H-M   'P 1'
#
loop_
_entity.id
_entity.type
_entity.pdbx_description
1 polymer ?
#
loop_
_entity_poly.entity_id
_entity_poly.type
_entity_poly.pdbx_seq_one_letter_code
_entity_poly.pdbx_strand_id
1 'polypeptide(L)'
;MIKFENISKKFKNTTVLSDVSFEIEKGKLVAIIGESGCGKTTTLKMINGLITPTSGKIYINNEDISTKNVIDLRRNMGYVIQQTGLFPHMTIRENIELIPKVQNKNPEDITQQTYNLMDMVGLDCDKFLNRYPVELSGGQQQRVGVARAFATNPDIILMDEPFSALDPITRSSLQDELVNLQSKLKKTIIFVTHDMDEAIKISDKMCIMDKGKIIQYDTPENILKNPVNDFVSQFVGKKRIWTSPDFIKAEDIMIENPITCSKDLSIFKCIEKMRSYKVDSLMVVDNKSKKLQGIVKAKQMRSIDDKSIQISSILNNNYIYVSPNDTIIDILKIVNENNISTVPVLNDSSSLIGLITESSLVTTLSQQYIEEEA
;
A
#
# COMPACT_ATOMS: atom_id res chain seq x y z
N MET A 1 16.89 3.52 -9.60
CA MET A 1 17.71 2.30 -9.45
C MET A 1 17.60 1.36 -10.65
N ILE A 2 16.39 0.98 -11.06
CA ILE A 2 16.19 0.18 -12.29
C ILE A 2 15.40 1.04 -13.25
N LYS A 3 15.95 1.26 -14.47
CA LYS A 3 15.34 2.11 -15.49
C LYS A 3 15.13 1.35 -16.77
N PHE A 4 13.94 1.38 -17.30
CA PHE A 4 13.56 0.89 -18.62
C PHE A 4 13.48 2.06 -19.58
N GLU A 5 14.15 1.99 -20.71
CA GLU A 5 14.11 3.00 -21.77
C GLU A 5 13.67 2.38 -23.10
N ASN A 6 12.46 2.74 -23.52
CA ASN A 6 11.83 2.38 -24.79
C ASN A 6 11.89 0.88 -25.09
N ILE A 7 11.64 0.06 -24.07
CA ILE A 7 11.73 -1.39 -24.16
C ILE A 7 10.61 -1.96 -25.02
N SER A 8 10.99 -2.69 -26.04
CA SER A 8 10.05 -3.51 -26.82
C SER A 8 10.53 -4.95 -26.89
N LYS A 9 9.60 -5.90 -26.90
CA LYS A 9 9.87 -7.32 -27.04
C LYS A 9 8.92 -7.98 -28.02
N LYS A 10 9.53 -8.65 -29.01
CA LYS A 10 8.83 -9.52 -29.95
C LYS A 10 9.32 -10.96 -29.80
N PHE A 11 8.40 -11.90 -29.78
CA PHE A 11 8.68 -13.33 -29.93
C PHE A 11 8.10 -13.79 -31.27
N LYS A 12 8.97 -14.13 -32.21
CA LYS A 12 8.55 -14.42 -33.59
C LYS A 12 7.72 -13.24 -34.13
N ASN A 13 6.44 -13.46 -34.38
CA ASN A 13 5.53 -12.44 -34.95
C ASN A 13 4.66 -11.73 -33.89
N THR A 14 4.78 -12.09 -32.61
CA THR A 14 3.94 -11.52 -31.54
C THR A 14 4.73 -10.49 -30.76
N THR A 15 4.22 -9.25 -30.71
CA THR A 15 4.75 -8.21 -29.84
C THR A 15 4.16 -8.38 -28.45
N VAL A 16 5.02 -8.60 -27.46
CA VAL A 16 4.64 -8.80 -26.05
C VAL A 16 4.81 -7.52 -25.24
N LEU A 17 5.84 -6.72 -25.54
CA LEU A 17 6.02 -5.39 -24.94
C LEU A 17 6.26 -4.37 -26.07
N SER A 18 5.69 -3.18 -25.90
CA SER A 18 5.75 -2.10 -26.88
C SER A 18 6.05 -0.78 -26.19
N ASP A 19 7.26 -0.26 -26.39
CA ASP A 19 7.71 1.06 -25.94
C ASP A 19 7.51 1.30 -24.43
N VAL A 20 7.97 0.36 -23.61
CA VAL A 20 7.85 0.42 -22.14
C VAL A 20 9.00 1.23 -21.57
N SER A 21 8.65 2.33 -20.88
CA SER A 21 9.61 3.21 -20.19
C SER A 21 9.09 3.53 -18.78
N PHE A 22 9.87 3.22 -17.75
CA PHE A 22 9.58 3.58 -16.36
C PHE A 22 10.83 3.38 -15.49
N GLU A 23 10.77 3.89 -14.27
CA GLU A 23 11.88 3.80 -13.32
C GLU A 23 11.40 3.29 -11.97
N ILE A 24 12.16 2.34 -11.42
CA ILE A 24 11.96 1.77 -10.08
C ILE A 24 13.03 2.36 -9.15
N GLU A 25 12.58 3.02 -8.11
CA GLU A 25 13.44 3.62 -7.10
C GLU A 25 14.10 2.57 -6.21
N LYS A 26 15.28 2.90 -5.66
CA LYS A 26 15.98 2.02 -4.71
C LYS A 26 15.18 1.89 -3.41
N GLY A 27 15.12 0.67 -2.87
CA GLY A 27 14.47 0.39 -1.59
C GLY A 27 12.94 0.40 -1.63
N LYS A 28 12.34 0.33 -2.83
CA LYS A 28 10.89 0.26 -3.01
C LYS A 28 10.41 -1.16 -3.28
N LEU A 29 9.23 -1.46 -2.81
CA LEU A 29 8.47 -2.67 -3.12
C LEU A 29 7.46 -2.32 -4.22
N VAL A 30 7.65 -2.87 -5.43
CA VAL A 30 6.86 -2.54 -6.62
C VAL A 30 6.09 -3.75 -7.12
N ALA A 31 4.77 -3.61 -7.23
CA ALA A 31 3.91 -4.60 -7.86
C ALA A 31 3.78 -4.36 -9.36
N ILE A 32 3.95 -5.39 -10.19
CA ILE A 32 3.59 -5.37 -11.61
C ILE A 32 2.31 -6.20 -11.75
N ILE A 33 1.22 -5.54 -12.18
CA ILE A 33 -0.10 -6.15 -12.24
C ILE A 33 -0.77 -5.90 -13.59
N GLY A 34 -1.67 -6.77 -13.98
CA GLY A 34 -2.39 -6.68 -15.26
C GLY A 34 -2.97 -8.03 -15.66
N GLU A 35 -3.72 -8.08 -16.75
CA GLU A 35 -4.32 -9.31 -17.26
C GLU A 35 -3.28 -10.37 -17.65
N SER A 36 -3.72 -11.63 -17.76
CA SER A 36 -2.85 -12.72 -18.24
C SER A 36 -2.34 -12.41 -19.64
N GLY A 37 -1.02 -12.62 -19.86
CA GLY A 37 -0.40 -12.38 -21.16
C GLY A 37 -0.04 -10.92 -21.47
N CYS A 38 -0.30 -9.93 -20.60
CA CYS A 38 0.04 -8.53 -20.86
C CYS A 38 1.55 -8.19 -20.77
N GLY A 39 2.41 -9.16 -20.41
CA GLY A 39 3.87 -8.98 -20.43
C GLY A 39 4.55 -8.89 -19.05
N LYS A 40 3.86 -9.05 -17.93
CA LYS A 40 4.41 -8.93 -16.55
C LYS A 40 5.67 -9.79 -16.31
N THR A 41 5.52 -11.10 -16.44
CA THR A 41 6.65 -12.05 -16.28
C THR A 41 7.78 -11.79 -17.27
N THR A 42 7.44 -11.34 -18.50
CA THR A 42 8.45 -10.95 -19.50
C THR A 42 9.25 -9.74 -19.02
N THR A 43 8.58 -8.72 -18.50
CA THR A 43 9.21 -7.52 -17.93
C THR A 43 10.12 -7.90 -16.75
N LEU A 44 9.63 -8.74 -15.84
CA LEU A 44 10.42 -9.22 -14.70
C LEU A 44 11.67 -9.99 -15.15
N LYS A 45 11.53 -10.92 -16.11
CA LYS A 45 12.63 -11.72 -16.65
C LYS A 45 13.66 -10.93 -17.46
N MET A 46 13.33 -9.72 -17.89
CA MET A 46 14.30 -8.83 -18.52
C MET A 46 15.26 -8.18 -17.53
N ILE A 47 14.82 -7.91 -16.31
CA ILE A 47 15.64 -7.27 -15.26
C ILE A 47 16.87 -8.16 -14.94
N ASN A 48 16.68 -9.48 -14.87
CA ASN A 48 17.76 -10.43 -14.58
C ASN A 48 18.45 -11.00 -15.85
N GLY A 49 18.14 -10.43 -17.02
CA GLY A 49 18.75 -10.84 -18.29
C GLY A 49 18.34 -12.24 -18.76
N LEU A 50 17.27 -12.86 -18.20
CA LEU A 50 16.74 -14.14 -18.72
C LEU A 50 16.08 -13.97 -20.09
N ILE A 51 15.56 -12.78 -20.35
CA ILE A 51 14.99 -12.38 -21.64
C ILE A 51 15.67 -11.09 -22.07
N THR A 52 16.21 -11.07 -23.28
CA THR A 52 16.81 -9.87 -23.88
C THR A 52 15.72 -9.06 -24.60
N PRO A 53 15.63 -7.74 -24.43
CA PRO A 53 14.72 -6.90 -25.19
C PRO A 53 15.05 -6.97 -26.71
N THR A 54 14.04 -6.71 -27.56
CA THR A 54 14.23 -6.58 -29.01
C THR A 54 14.77 -5.20 -29.36
N SER A 55 14.33 -4.18 -28.60
CA SER A 55 14.84 -2.79 -28.69
C SER A 55 14.72 -2.12 -27.32
N GLY A 56 15.43 -1.01 -27.14
CA GLY A 56 15.52 -0.28 -25.89
C GLY A 56 16.63 -0.82 -24.98
N LYS A 57 16.77 -0.22 -23.79
CA LYS A 57 17.82 -0.56 -22.83
C LYS A 57 17.29 -0.60 -21.41
N ILE A 58 17.88 -1.45 -20.59
CA ILE A 58 17.60 -1.54 -19.16
C ILE A 58 18.85 -1.17 -18.39
N TYR A 59 18.72 -0.26 -17.44
CA TYR A 59 19.82 0.17 -16.60
C TYR A 59 19.56 -0.25 -15.16
N ILE A 60 20.63 -0.64 -14.47
CA ILE A 60 20.65 -0.88 -13.02
C ILE A 60 21.78 -0.04 -12.45
N ASN A 61 21.42 0.88 -11.52
CA ASN A 61 22.34 1.87 -10.96
C ASN A 61 23.08 2.67 -12.06
N ASN A 62 22.35 3.08 -13.11
CA ASN A 62 22.84 3.81 -14.30
C ASN A 62 23.80 3.02 -15.21
N GLU A 63 23.95 1.71 -15.00
CA GLU A 63 24.76 0.85 -15.87
C GLU A 63 23.85 -0.03 -16.73
N ASP A 64 24.09 -0.04 -18.03
CA ASP A 64 23.37 -0.88 -18.99
C ASP A 64 23.62 -2.37 -18.70
N ILE A 65 22.55 -3.13 -18.41
CA ILE A 65 22.69 -4.56 -18.07
C ILE A 65 23.21 -5.41 -19.22
N SER A 66 23.07 -4.95 -20.46
CA SER A 66 23.58 -5.68 -21.64
C SER A 66 25.10 -5.76 -21.70
N THR A 67 25.79 -4.86 -21.00
CA THR A 67 27.25 -4.81 -20.91
C THR A 67 27.82 -5.62 -19.75
N LYS A 68 26.95 -6.11 -18.84
CA LYS A 68 27.38 -6.85 -17.64
C LYS A 68 27.56 -8.33 -17.91
N ASN A 69 28.40 -8.97 -17.11
CA ASN A 69 28.42 -10.42 -17.03
C ASN A 69 27.07 -10.93 -16.49
N VAL A 70 26.36 -11.71 -17.29
CA VAL A 70 25.02 -12.21 -16.96
C VAL A 70 25.02 -13.12 -15.74
N ILE A 71 26.11 -13.87 -15.50
CA ILE A 71 26.24 -14.76 -14.35
C ILE A 71 26.35 -13.94 -13.08
N ASP A 72 27.18 -12.91 -13.07
CA ASP A 72 27.36 -12.03 -11.92
C ASP A 72 26.09 -11.21 -11.64
N LEU A 73 25.44 -10.73 -12.71
CA LEU A 73 24.15 -10.04 -12.59
C LEU A 73 23.12 -10.91 -11.83
N ARG A 74 22.96 -12.18 -12.25
CA ARG A 74 22.00 -13.12 -11.66
C ARG A 74 22.38 -13.57 -10.26
N ARG A 75 23.67 -13.76 -9.97
CA ARG A 75 24.15 -14.14 -8.62
C ARG A 75 23.90 -13.05 -7.58
N ASN A 76 23.82 -11.80 -8.01
CA ASN A 76 23.60 -10.64 -7.16
C ASN A 76 22.11 -10.22 -7.09
N MET A 77 21.20 -11.04 -7.63
CA MET A 77 19.75 -10.85 -7.55
C MET A 77 19.08 -12.04 -6.88
N GLY A 78 18.11 -11.78 -6.03
CA GLY A 78 17.17 -12.81 -5.58
C GLY A 78 16.10 -13.05 -6.64
N TYR A 79 15.71 -14.31 -6.86
CA TYR A 79 14.64 -14.62 -7.80
C TYR A 79 13.75 -15.74 -7.28
N VAL A 80 12.46 -15.41 -7.09
CA VAL A 80 11.39 -16.35 -6.79
C VAL A 80 10.61 -16.59 -8.07
N ILE A 81 10.57 -17.83 -8.53
CA ILE A 81 9.82 -18.22 -9.73
C ILE A 81 8.42 -18.72 -9.34
N GLN A 82 7.46 -18.64 -10.26
CA GLN A 82 6.06 -19.02 -10.08
C GLN A 82 5.88 -20.49 -9.60
N GLN A 83 6.68 -21.40 -10.14
CA GLN A 83 6.80 -22.76 -9.59
C GLN A 83 8.02 -22.76 -8.67
N THR A 84 7.92 -23.32 -7.47
CA THR A 84 8.91 -23.23 -6.38
C THR A 84 10.38 -23.35 -6.80
N GLY A 85 10.66 -24.07 -7.88
CA GLY A 85 11.99 -24.19 -8.53
C GLY A 85 13.08 -24.67 -7.59
N LEU A 86 12.72 -25.35 -6.52
CA LEU A 86 13.67 -26.01 -5.63
C LEU A 86 14.27 -27.23 -6.32
N PHE A 87 15.54 -27.47 -6.08
CA PHE A 87 16.22 -28.67 -6.57
C PHE A 87 15.74 -29.89 -5.77
N PRO A 88 15.02 -30.84 -6.39
CA PRO A 88 14.35 -31.92 -5.66
C PRO A 88 15.33 -32.93 -5.03
N HIS A 89 16.56 -32.99 -5.51
CA HIS A 89 17.66 -33.85 -5.04
C HIS A 89 18.53 -33.21 -3.96
N MET A 90 18.24 -31.97 -3.57
CA MET A 90 18.92 -31.23 -2.53
C MET A 90 17.98 -31.04 -1.33
N THR A 91 18.53 -31.07 -0.12
CA THR A 91 17.79 -30.69 1.09
C THR A 91 17.40 -29.22 1.06
N ILE A 92 16.51 -28.81 1.97
CA ILE A 92 16.11 -27.39 2.12
C ILE A 92 17.33 -26.52 2.45
N ARG A 93 18.20 -27.00 3.35
CA ARG A 93 19.49 -26.35 3.65
C ARG A 93 20.30 -26.13 2.39
N GLU A 94 20.53 -27.17 1.62
CA GLU A 94 21.34 -27.10 0.39
C GLU A 94 20.73 -26.18 -0.66
N ASN A 95 19.40 -26.16 -0.79
CA ASN A 95 18.71 -25.25 -1.69
C ASN A 95 18.95 -23.78 -1.32
N ILE A 96 18.90 -23.43 -0.03
CA ILE A 96 19.09 -22.05 0.45
C ILE A 96 20.57 -21.66 0.33
N GLU A 97 21.48 -22.53 0.72
CA GLU A 97 22.92 -22.27 0.81
C GLU A 97 23.65 -22.37 -0.53
N LEU A 98 23.00 -22.84 -1.60
CA LEU A 98 23.63 -23.10 -2.91
C LEU A 98 24.39 -21.89 -3.48
N ILE A 99 23.69 -20.77 -3.63
CA ILE A 99 24.33 -19.58 -4.25
C ILE A 99 25.36 -18.93 -3.33
N PRO A 100 25.13 -18.75 -2.02
CA PRO A 100 26.18 -18.33 -1.09
C PRO A 100 27.44 -19.18 -1.14
N LYS A 101 27.33 -20.52 -1.23
CA LYS A 101 28.47 -21.43 -1.38
C LYS A 101 29.21 -21.22 -2.71
N VAL A 102 28.47 -21.06 -3.81
CA VAL A 102 29.05 -20.76 -5.13
C VAL A 102 29.77 -19.41 -5.16
N GLN A 103 29.35 -18.46 -4.30
CA GLN A 103 30.01 -17.17 -4.12
C GLN A 103 31.21 -17.24 -3.14
N ASN A 104 31.54 -18.42 -2.60
CA ASN A 104 32.62 -18.62 -1.61
C ASN A 104 32.46 -17.76 -0.34
N LYS A 105 31.22 -17.55 0.12
CA LYS A 105 30.97 -16.88 1.40
C LYS A 105 31.43 -17.74 2.58
N ASN A 106 31.73 -17.11 3.72
CA ASN A 106 32.12 -17.82 4.94
C ASN A 106 31.04 -18.85 5.34
N PRO A 107 31.40 -20.14 5.61
CA PRO A 107 30.45 -21.17 5.98
C PRO A 107 29.63 -20.86 7.27
N GLU A 108 30.24 -20.18 8.24
CA GLU A 108 29.55 -19.79 9.49
C GLU A 108 28.48 -18.74 9.20
N ASP A 109 28.79 -17.73 8.36
CA ASP A 109 27.83 -16.70 7.95
C ASP A 109 26.68 -17.31 7.14
N ILE A 110 26.97 -18.26 6.23
CA ILE A 110 25.95 -18.97 5.45
C ILE A 110 24.99 -19.71 6.41
N THR A 111 25.53 -20.42 7.37
CA THR A 111 24.73 -21.19 8.32
C THR A 111 23.84 -20.27 9.14
N GLN A 112 24.39 -19.23 9.74
CA GLN A 112 23.62 -18.26 10.53
C GLN A 112 22.54 -17.58 9.70
N GLN A 113 22.88 -17.16 8.49
CA GLN A 113 21.92 -16.56 7.56
C GLN A 113 20.78 -17.53 7.20
N THR A 114 21.10 -18.82 7.01
CA THR A 114 20.09 -19.85 6.69
C THR A 114 19.08 -20.00 7.83
N TYR A 115 19.54 -20.05 9.10
CA TYR A 115 18.64 -20.09 10.26
C TYR A 115 17.74 -18.86 10.33
N ASN A 116 18.32 -17.65 10.17
CA ASN A 116 17.56 -16.40 10.19
C ASN A 116 16.49 -16.35 9.08
N LEU A 117 16.82 -16.88 7.88
CA LEU A 117 15.89 -16.92 6.76
C LEU A 117 14.77 -17.94 6.97
N MET A 118 15.06 -19.09 7.57
CA MET A 118 14.03 -20.09 7.91
C MET A 118 13.05 -19.55 8.96
N ASP A 119 13.58 -18.88 9.98
CA ASP A 119 12.76 -18.21 11.00
C ASP A 119 11.87 -17.12 10.36
N MET A 120 12.47 -16.28 9.51
CA MET A 120 11.76 -15.24 8.75
C MET A 120 10.57 -15.79 7.96
N VAL A 121 10.70 -16.95 7.33
CA VAL A 121 9.59 -17.54 6.56
C VAL A 121 8.70 -18.46 7.41
N GLY A 122 8.86 -18.45 8.74
CA GLY A 122 8.04 -19.21 9.68
C GLY A 122 8.18 -20.74 9.52
N LEU A 123 9.38 -21.21 9.22
CA LEU A 123 9.70 -22.63 9.11
C LEU A 123 10.72 -23.06 10.17
N ASP A 124 10.33 -24.00 11.02
CA ASP A 124 11.16 -24.57 12.07
C ASP A 124 12.42 -25.24 11.47
N CYS A 125 13.58 -24.72 11.82
CA CYS A 125 14.87 -25.20 11.30
C CYS A 125 15.13 -26.67 11.59
N ASP A 126 14.84 -27.12 12.82
CA ASP A 126 15.13 -28.50 13.25
C ASP A 126 14.27 -29.51 12.50
N LYS A 127 13.06 -29.09 12.11
CA LYS A 127 12.12 -29.95 11.39
C LYS A 127 12.33 -29.98 9.90
N PHE A 128 12.75 -28.86 9.28
CA PHE A 128 12.68 -28.72 7.83
C PHE A 128 14.03 -28.67 7.12
N LEU A 129 15.11 -28.17 7.75
CA LEU A 129 16.38 -27.95 7.03
C LEU A 129 16.96 -29.20 6.36
N ASN A 130 16.78 -30.36 6.97
CA ASN A 130 17.32 -31.62 6.45
C ASN A 130 16.32 -32.41 5.58
N ARG A 131 15.11 -31.88 5.36
CA ARG A 131 14.12 -32.48 4.46
C ARG A 131 14.40 -32.14 3.01
N TYR A 132 13.84 -32.95 2.12
CA TYR A 132 13.80 -32.70 0.69
C TYR A 132 12.50 -31.96 0.30
N PRO A 133 12.49 -31.19 -0.82
CA PRO A 133 11.30 -30.48 -1.26
C PRO A 133 10.03 -31.33 -1.37
N VAL A 134 10.15 -32.59 -1.80
CA VAL A 134 9.02 -33.52 -1.93
C VAL A 134 8.30 -33.83 -0.61
N GLU A 135 8.97 -33.63 0.52
CA GLU A 135 8.43 -33.83 1.87
C GLU A 135 7.69 -32.60 2.42
N LEU A 136 7.67 -31.50 1.66
CA LEU A 136 7.05 -30.24 2.03
C LEU A 136 5.76 -30.00 1.22
N SER A 137 4.77 -29.33 1.85
CA SER A 137 3.61 -28.82 1.10
C SER A 137 4.03 -27.73 0.09
N GLY A 138 3.20 -27.48 -0.92
CA GLY A 138 3.48 -26.44 -1.93
C GLY A 138 3.74 -25.06 -1.32
N GLY A 139 2.97 -24.68 -0.29
CA GLY A 139 3.16 -23.44 0.43
C GLY A 139 4.48 -23.39 1.23
N GLN A 140 4.87 -24.50 1.87
CA GLN A 140 6.17 -24.60 2.54
C GLN A 140 7.32 -24.50 1.53
N GLN A 141 7.22 -25.17 0.38
CA GLN A 141 8.20 -25.05 -0.70
C GLN A 141 8.32 -23.60 -1.20
N GLN A 142 7.21 -22.87 -1.30
CA GLN A 142 7.20 -21.47 -1.74
C GLN A 142 7.90 -20.57 -0.73
N ARG A 143 7.67 -20.77 0.57
CA ARG A 143 8.39 -20.07 1.64
C ARG A 143 9.91 -20.32 1.56
N VAL A 144 10.32 -21.56 1.33
CA VAL A 144 11.74 -21.88 1.09
C VAL A 144 12.29 -21.18 -0.15
N GLY A 145 11.51 -21.08 -1.22
CA GLY A 145 11.85 -20.30 -2.43
C GLY A 145 12.10 -18.84 -2.13
N VAL A 146 11.28 -18.23 -1.25
CA VAL A 146 11.49 -16.86 -0.76
C VAL A 146 12.77 -16.78 0.07
N ALA A 147 12.98 -17.66 1.05
CA ALA A 147 14.20 -17.71 1.85
C ALA A 147 15.46 -17.80 0.97
N ARG A 148 15.44 -18.68 -0.03
CA ARG A 148 16.54 -18.84 -0.99
C ARG A 148 16.83 -17.54 -1.77
N ALA A 149 15.81 -16.78 -2.15
CA ALA A 149 16.00 -15.52 -2.86
C ALA A 149 16.70 -14.45 -2.03
N PHE A 150 16.60 -14.51 -0.71
CA PHE A 150 17.28 -13.62 0.23
C PHE A 150 18.67 -14.14 0.67
N ALA A 151 19.05 -15.37 0.34
CA ALA A 151 20.24 -16.03 0.88
C ALA A 151 21.56 -15.30 0.60
N THR A 152 21.68 -14.62 -0.53
CA THR A 152 22.87 -13.83 -0.88
C THR A 152 22.82 -12.39 -0.32
N ASN A 153 21.74 -12.01 0.36
CA ASN A 153 21.45 -10.66 0.80
C ASN A 153 21.48 -9.63 -0.36
N PRO A 154 20.79 -9.90 -1.49
CA PRO A 154 20.87 -9.08 -2.68
C PRO A 154 20.20 -7.71 -2.49
N ASP A 155 20.59 -6.71 -3.30
CA ASP A 155 19.92 -5.40 -3.33
C ASP A 155 18.59 -5.42 -4.09
N ILE A 156 18.45 -6.34 -5.06
CA ILE A 156 17.28 -6.49 -5.91
C ILE A 156 16.72 -7.90 -5.74
N ILE A 157 15.42 -7.99 -5.53
CA ILE A 157 14.70 -9.25 -5.45
C ILE A 157 13.53 -9.20 -6.41
N LEU A 158 13.45 -10.22 -7.26
CA LEU A 158 12.41 -10.41 -8.25
C LEU A 158 11.51 -11.57 -7.84
N MET A 159 10.20 -11.41 -7.91
CA MET A 159 9.25 -12.45 -7.51
C MET A 159 8.14 -12.59 -8.55
N ASP A 160 7.97 -13.80 -9.08
CA ASP A 160 6.92 -14.12 -10.05
C ASP A 160 5.82 -14.91 -9.33
N GLU A 161 4.70 -14.26 -9.03
CA GLU A 161 3.55 -14.79 -8.28
C GLU A 161 3.94 -15.48 -6.95
N PRO A 162 4.63 -14.77 -6.02
CA PRO A 162 5.23 -15.39 -4.84
C PRO A 162 4.23 -15.96 -3.83
N PHE A 163 2.94 -15.62 -3.94
CA PHE A 163 1.91 -16.01 -2.95
C PHE A 163 0.85 -16.95 -3.52
N SER A 164 0.90 -17.32 -4.80
CA SER A 164 -0.16 -18.02 -5.51
C SER A 164 -0.50 -19.41 -4.96
N ALA A 165 0.49 -20.11 -4.36
CA ALA A 165 0.31 -21.47 -3.81
C ALA A 165 0.00 -21.49 -2.31
N LEU A 166 -0.25 -20.34 -1.68
CA LEU A 166 -0.47 -20.21 -0.24
C LEU A 166 -1.97 -20.15 0.11
N ASP A 167 -2.34 -20.75 1.22
CA ASP A 167 -3.64 -20.51 1.84
C ASP A 167 -3.73 -19.05 2.37
N PRO A 168 -4.94 -18.52 2.59
CA PRO A 168 -5.12 -17.10 2.94
C PRO A 168 -4.38 -16.66 4.20
N ILE A 169 -4.33 -17.49 5.26
CA ILE A 169 -3.69 -17.15 6.54
C ILE A 169 -2.17 -17.09 6.35
N THR A 170 -1.60 -18.12 5.76
CA THR A 170 -0.19 -18.22 5.44
C THR A 170 0.26 -17.11 4.50
N ARG A 171 -0.56 -16.77 3.49
CA ARG A 171 -0.33 -15.69 2.54
C ARG A 171 -0.23 -14.35 3.26
N SER A 172 -1.20 -14.01 4.10
CA SER A 172 -1.19 -12.75 4.86
C SER A 172 0.04 -12.64 5.76
N SER A 173 0.39 -13.71 6.49
CA SER A 173 1.59 -13.73 7.35
C SER A 173 2.86 -13.48 6.55
N LEU A 174 3.05 -14.16 5.40
CA LEU A 174 4.25 -14.00 4.58
C LEU A 174 4.34 -12.60 3.93
N GLN A 175 3.20 -12.02 3.56
CA GLN A 175 3.12 -10.64 3.06
C GLN A 175 3.58 -9.65 4.13
N ASP A 176 3.07 -9.77 5.35
CA ASP A 176 3.43 -8.90 6.48
C ASP A 176 4.92 -9.02 6.83
N GLU A 177 5.46 -10.24 6.81
CA GLU A 177 6.89 -10.49 7.01
C GLU A 177 7.76 -9.91 5.89
N LEU A 178 7.31 -10.01 4.62
CA LEU A 178 8.02 -9.42 3.48
C LEU A 178 8.09 -7.89 3.59
N VAL A 179 6.98 -7.23 3.96
CA VAL A 179 6.94 -5.78 4.20
C VAL A 179 7.86 -5.39 5.35
N ASN A 180 7.80 -6.11 6.47
CA ASN A 180 8.68 -5.86 7.62
C ASN A 180 10.17 -6.02 7.27
N LEU A 181 10.51 -7.04 6.50
CA LEU A 181 11.87 -7.27 6.05
C LEU A 181 12.34 -6.17 5.09
N GLN A 182 11.49 -5.82 4.11
CA GLN A 182 11.77 -4.75 3.16
C GLN A 182 11.99 -3.41 3.87
N SER A 183 11.15 -3.08 4.84
CA SER A 183 11.26 -1.84 5.62
C SER A 183 12.57 -1.76 6.42
N LYS A 184 13.03 -2.89 6.98
CA LYS A 184 14.27 -3.00 7.75
C LYS A 184 15.51 -2.97 6.85
N LEU A 185 15.52 -3.76 5.78
CA LEU A 185 16.69 -3.95 4.93
C LEU A 185 16.75 -2.99 3.73
N LYS A 186 15.68 -2.24 3.47
CA LYS A 186 15.56 -1.29 2.34
C LYS A 186 15.91 -1.93 0.99
N LYS A 187 15.55 -3.20 0.79
CA LYS A 187 15.75 -3.91 -0.47
C LYS A 187 14.77 -3.42 -1.53
N THR A 188 15.20 -3.45 -2.79
CA THR A 188 14.29 -3.19 -3.92
C THR A 188 13.65 -4.51 -4.33
N ILE A 189 12.34 -4.61 -4.16
CA ILE A 189 11.59 -5.82 -4.47
C ILE A 189 10.62 -5.52 -5.59
N ILE A 190 10.64 -6.35 -6.63
CA ILE A 190 9.68 -6.29 -7.73
C ILE A 190 8.94 -7.61 -7.76
N PHE A 191 7.63 -7.57 -7.62
CA PHE A 191 6.83 -8.77 -7.71
C PHE A 191 5.72 -8.65 -8.75
N VAL A 192 5.43 -9.76 -9.40
CA VAL A 192 4.31 -9.91 -10.31
C VAL A 192 3.19 -10.60 -9.56
N THR A 193 1.99 -10.08 -9.68
CA THR A 193 0.77 -10.74 -9.18
C THR A 193 -0.40 -10.47 -10.14
N HIS A 194 -1.41 -11.30 -10.06
CA HIS A 194 -2.73 -11.05 -10.67
C HIS A 194 -3.77 -10.65 -9.60
N ASP A 195 -3.39 -10.69 -8.34
CA ASP A 195 -4.25 -10.33 -7.21
C ASP A 195 -4.06 -8.85 -6.86
N MET A 196 -5.14 -8.07 -7.00
CA MET A 196 -5.14 -6.64 -6.74
C MET A 196 -4.97 -6.34 -5.25
N ASP A 197 -5.54 -7.16 -4.36
CA ASP A 197 -5.46 -6.93 -2.92
C ASP A 197 -4.04 -7.15 -2.42
N GLU A 198 -3.32 -8.13 -2.98
CA GLU A 198 -1.89 -8.28 -2.72
C GLU A 198 -1.10 -7.04 -3.12
N ALA A 199 -1.32 -6.54 -4.34
CA ALA A 199 -0.61 -5.36 -4.83
C ALA A 199 -0.90 -4.12 -3.97
N ILE A 200 -2.15 -3.87 -3.63
CA ILE A 200 -2.58 -2.75 -2.79
C ILE A 200 -1.99 -2.85 -1.37
N LYS A 201 -2.04 -4.06 -0.77
CA LYS A 201 -1.64 -4.27 0.62
C LYS A 201 -0.16 -4.05 0.86
N ILE A 202 0.70 -4.50 -0.06
CA ILE A 202 2.13 -4.60 0.25
C ILE A 202 3.03 -3.67 -0.56
N SER A 203 2.57 -3.09 -1.69
CA SER A 203 3.47 -2.32 -2.54
C SER A 203 3.55 -0.83 -2.21
N ASP A 204 4.74 -0.26 -2.35
CA ASP A 204 4.95 1.19 -2.34
C ASP A 204 4.42 1.83 -3.65
N LYS A 205 4.57 1.11 -4.78
CA LYS A 205 4.09 1.53 -6.11
C LYS A 205 3.54 0.35 -6.89
N MET A 206 2.55 0.62 -7.72
CA MET A 206 1.94 -0.35 -8.62
C MET A 206 2.15 0.04 -10.08
N CYS A 207 2.56 -0.92 -10.90
CA CYS A 207 2.71 -0.81 -12.34
C CYS A 207 1.57 -1.58 -13.00
N ILE A 208 0.55 -0.87 -13.48
CA ILE A 208 -0.56 -1.49 -14.21
C ILE A 208 -0.18 -1.63 -15.67
N MET A 209 -0.22 -2.86 -16.16
CA MET A 209 0.09 -3.21 -17.55
C MET A 209 -1.13 -3.73 -18.30
N ASP A 210 -1.30 -3.28 -19.54
CA ASP A 210 -2.26 -3.83 -20.49
C ASP A 210 -1.62 -3.94 -21.88
N LYS A 211 -1.85 -5.07 -22.56
CA LYS A 211 -1.43 -5.33 -23.96
C LYS A 211 0.01 -4.90 -24.26
N GLY A 212 0.91 -5.20 -23.33
CA GLY A 212 2.35 -4.93 -23.49
C GLY A 212 2.77 -3.48 -23.23
N LYS A 213 1.92 -2.66 -22.65
CA LYS A 213 2.20 -1.26 -22.29
C LYS A 213 1.98 -1.03 -20.81
N ILE A 214 2.69 -0.07 -20.23
CA ILE A 214 2.37 0.48 -18.92
C ILE A 214 1.27 1.52 -19.11
N ILE A 215 0.17 1.34 -18.38
CA ILE A 215 -0.97 2.26 -18.42
C ILE A 215 -0.88 3.27 -17.29
N GLN A 216 -0.53 2.81 -16.09
CA GLN A 216 -0.31 3.71 -14.94
C GLN A 216 0.77 3.13 -14.03
N TYR A 217 1.62 4.01 -13.48
CA TYR A 217 2.65 3.66 -12.49
C TYR A 217 2.65 4.69 -11.40
N ASP A 218 2.11 4.35 -10.24
CA ASP A 218 1.98 5.27 -9.11
C ASP A 218 1.83 4.51 -7.79
N THR A 219 1.59 5.24 -6.67
CA THR A 219 1.21 4.66 -5.40
C THR A 219 -0.17 3.98 -5.48
N PRO A 220 -0.43 2.93 -4.69
CA PRO A 220 -1.76 2.31 -4.63
C PRO A 220 -2.87 3.33 -4.36
N GLU A 221 -2.66 4.23 -3.40
CA GLU A 221 -3.62 5.31 -3.06
C GLU A 221 -3.97 6.16 -4.30
N ASN A 222 -2.96 6.64 -5.04
CA ASN A 222 -3.22 7.51 -6.19
C ASN A 222 -3.88 6.77 -7.34
N ILE A 223 -3.55 5.49 -7.56
CA ILE A 223 -4.21 4.67 -8.57
C ILE A 223 -5.69 4.44 -8.23
N LEU A 224 -6.01 4.21 -6.94
CA LEU A 224 -7.38 4.04 -6.48
C LEU A 224 -8.21 5.33 -6.59
N LYS A 225 -7.63 6.48 -6.20
CA LYS A 225 -8.30 7.79 -6.21
C LYS A 225 -8.37 8.41 -7.60
N ASN A 226 -7.30 8.29 -8.40
CA ASN A 226 -7.11 8.98 -9.66
C ASN A 226 -6.71 8.00 -10.78
N PRO A 227 -7.58 7.04 -11.16
CA PRO A 227 -7.30 6.16 -12.28
C PRO A 227 -7.20 6.96 -13.59
N VAL A 228 -6.12 6.72 -14.37
CA VAL A 228 -5.80 7.49 -15.58
C VAL A 228 -6.84 7.34 -16.69
N ASN A 229 -7.61 6.27 -16.70
CA ASN A 229 -8.65 5.99 -17.69
C ASN A 229 -9.67 4.95 -17.18
N ASP A 230 -10.72 4.71 -17.97
CA ASP A 230 -11.77 3.74 -17.63
C ASP A 230 -11.26 2.30 -17.49
N PHE A 231 -10.25 1.90 -18.25
CA PHE A 231 -9.64 0.58 -18.11
C PHE A 231 -9.06 0.40 -16.71
N VAL A 232 -8.22 1.35 -16.25
CA VAL A 232 -7.64 1.29 -14.91
C VAL A 232 -8.73 1.31 -13.85
N SER A 233 -9.72 2.20 -14.00
CA SER A 233 -10.85 2.32 -13.07
C SER A 233 -11.65 1.01 -12.93
N GLN A 234 -11.90 0.31 -14.05
CA GLN A 234 -12.59 -0.98 -14.04
C GLN A 234 -11.69 -2.11 -13.53
N PHE A 235 -10.43 -2.14 -13.96
CA PHE A 235 -9.47 -3.18 -13.58
C PHE A 235 -9.17 -3.17 -12.09
N VAL A 236 -9.01 -1.98 -11.50
CA VAL A 236 -8.79 -1.81 -10.06
C VAL A 236 -10.09 -2.05 -9.27
N GLY A 237 -11.24 -1.72 -9.85
CA GLY A 237 -12.54 -1.74 -9.20
C GLY A 237 -12.88 -0.38 -8.60
N LYS A 238 -13.87 0.30 -9.17
CA LYS A 238 -14.28 1.68 -8.81
C LYS A 238 -14.50 1.93 -7.32
N LYS A 239 -14.80 0.87 -6.57
CA LYS A 239 -15.19 0.94 -5.16
C LYS A 239 -14.12 0.42 -4.21
N ARG A 240 -13.03 -0.12 -4.73
CA ARG A 240 -12.00 -0.78 -3.90
C ARG A 240 -11.31 0.18 -2.92
N ILE A 241 -11.34 1.48 -3.16
CA ILE A 241 -10.87 2.46 -2.19
C ILE A 241 -11.63 2.32 -0.86
N TRP A 242 -12.93 2.05 -0.91
CA TRP A 242 -13.77 1.91 0.28
C TRP A 242 -13.49 0.62 1.08
N THR A 243 -12.91 -0.40 0.45
CA THR A 243 -12.46 -1.63 1.14
C THR A 243 -11.03 -1.51 1.67
N SER A 244 -10.37 -0.37 1.45
CA SER A 244 -9.00 -0.08 1.90
C SER A 244 -9.00 1.15 2.81
N PRO A 245 -9.51 1.05 4.05
CA PRO A 245 -9.74 2.21 4.93
C PRO A 245 -8.46 2.99 5.26
N ASP A 246 -7.29 2.37 5.15
CA ASP A 246 -6.00 3.06 5.33
C ASP A 246 -5.75 4.19 4.32
N PHE A 247 -6.42 4.17 3.17
CA PHE A 247 -6.29 5.20 2.13
C PHE A 247 -7.40 6.25 2.15
N ILE A 248 -8.44 6.06 2.99
CA ILE A 248 -9.50 7.03 3.15
C ILE A 248 -9.04 8.06 4.20
N LYS A 249 -8.89 9.30 3.78
CA LYS A 249 -8.45 10.41 4.63
C LYS A 249 -9.62 11.29 5.09
N ALA A 250 -9.37 12.13 6.09
CA ALA A 250 -10.31 13.12 6.58
C ALA A 250 -10.86 14.00 5.45
N GLU A 251 -9.99 14.41 4.52
CA GLU A 251 -10.38 15.24 3.36
C GLU A 251 -11.35 14.54 2.40
N ASP A 252 -11.33 13.21 2.31
CA ASP A 252 -12.21 12.43 1.42
C ASP A 252 -13.65 12.31 1.96
N ILE A 253 -13.82 12.46 3.30
CA ILE A 253 -15.09 12.17 3.98
C ILE A 253 -15.66 13.36 4.75
N MET A 254 -14.92 14.46 4.85
CA MET A 254 -15.37 15.65 5.56
C MET A 254 -16.49 16.35 4.82
N ILE A 255 -17.39 16.95 5.59
CA ILE A 255 -18.36 17.91 5.07
C ILE A 255 -17.60 19.21 4.85
N GLU A 256 -17.44 19.61 3.61
CA GLU A 256 -16.85 20.89 3.25
C GLU A 256 -17.73 22.05 3.70
N ASN A 257 -17.13 23.18 4.04
CA ASN A 257 -17.82 24.39 4.45
C ASN A 257 -18.83 24.17 5.62
N PRO A 258 -18.36 23.69 6.79
CA PRO A 258 -19.22 23.46 7.94
C PRO A 258 -19.89 24.75 8.40
N ILE A 259 -21.07 24.61 9.02
CA ILE A 259 -21.81 25.79 9.50
C ILE A 259 -21.07 26.41 10.68
N THR A 260 -20.63 27.64 10.51
CA THR A 260 -19.84 28.40 11.48
C THR A 260 -20.63 29.55 12.10
N CYS A 261 -20.16 30.06 13.23
CA CYS A 261 -20.64 31.31 13.81
C CYS A 261 -19.51 32.07 14.50
N SER A 262 -19.75 33.37 14.79
CA SER A 262 -18.84 34.18 15.61
C SER A 262 -19.17 34.00 17.09
N LYS A 263 -18.15 34.10 17.95
CA LYS A 263 -18.27 34.06 19.42
C LYS A 263 -19.19 35.13 19.99
N ASP A 264 -19.43 36.23 19.26
CA ASP A 264 -20.26 37.36 19.68
C ASP A 264 -21.77 37.15 19.42
N LEU A 265 -22.12 36.04 18.75
CA LEU A 265 -23.53 35.73 18.46
C LEU A 265 -24.27 35.33 19.74
N SER A 266 -25.55 35.74 19.87
CA SER A 266 -26.38 35.33 21.00
C SER A 266 -26.81 33.86 20.86
N ILE A 267 -27.07 33.22 22.00
CA ILE A 267 -27.59 31.83 22.07
C ILE A 267 -28.82 31.68 21.20
N PHE A 268 -29.77 32.64 21.28
CA PHE A 268 -30.98 32.64 20.46
C PHE A 268 -30.67 32.53 18.96
N LYS A 269 -29.81 33.39 18.45
CA LYS A 269 -29.43 33.38 17.03
C LYS A 269 -28.68 32.10 16.62
N CYS A 270 -27.90 31.51 17.52
CA CYS A 270 -27.25 30.23 17.27
C CYS A 270 -28.26 29.10 17.18
N ILE A 271 -29.26 29.07 18.03
CA ILE A 271 -30.36 28.07 17.99
C ILE A 271 -31.17 28.21 16.70
N GLU A 272 -31.50 29.45 16.28
CA GLU A 272 -32.17 29.67 15.00
C GLU A 272 -31.35 29.21 13.83
N LYS A 273 -30.04 29.48 13.85
CA LYS A 273 -29.09 29.02 12.81
C LYS A 273 -29.04 27.50 12.77
N MET A 274 -28.91 26.83 13.90
CA MET A 274 -28.94 25.35 13.98
C MET A 274 -30.23 24.76 13.39
N ARG A 275 -31.40 25.39 13.72
CA ARG A 275 -32.70 24.94 13.18
C ARG A 275 -32.77 25.13 11.66
N SER A 276 -32.35 26.28 11.15
CA SER A 276 -32.39 26.60 9.72
C SER A 276 -31.51 25.63 8.89
N TYR A 277 -30.35 25.28 9.42
CA TYR A 277 -29.41 24.39 8.74
C TYR A 277 -29.55 22.92 9.15
N LYS A 278 -30.47 22.59 10.04
CA LYS A 278 -30.71 21.22 10.55
C LYS A 278 -29.46 20.58 11.14
N VAL A 279 -28.67 21.34 11.88
CA VAL A 279 -27.45 20.86 12.56
C VAL A 279 -27.62 20.97 14.08
N ASP A 280 -26.93 20.13 14.84
CA ASP A 280 -26.94 20.08 16.29
C ASP A 280 -25.74 20.76 16.97
N SER A 281 -24.77 21.17 16.15
CA SER A 281 -23.55 21.83 16.59
C SER A 281 -23.13 22.95 15.60
N LEU A 282 -22.45 23.97 16.13
CA LEU A 282 -21.85 25.05 15.34
C LEU A 282 -20.37 25.17 15.69
N MET A 283 -19.56 25.37 14.66
CA MET A 283 -18.16 25.67 14.79
C MET A 283 -17.98 27.17 15.00
N VAL A 284 -17.40 27.55 16.13
CA VAL A 284 -17.14 28.97 16.45
C VAL A 284 -15.78 29.35 15.89
N VAL A 285 -15.77 30.26 14.92
CA VAL A 285 -14.54 30.67 14.22
C VAL A 285 -14.29 32.17 14.39
N ASP A 286 -13.05 32.55 14.32
CA ASP A 286 -12.67 33.95 14.17
C ASP A 286 -13.05 34.44 12.78
N ASN A 287 -13.73 35.58 12.69
CA ASN A 287 -14.26 36.10 11.43
C ASN A 287 -13.18 36.44 10.41
N LYS A 288 -11.98 36.85 10.85
CA LYS A 288 -10.87 37.25 10.00
C LYS A 288 -9.95 36.13 9.62
N SER A 289 -9.48 35.37 10.61
CA SER A 289 -8.48 34.31 10.43
C SER A 289 -9.07 32.94 10.08
N LYS A 290 -10.41 32.77 10.23
CA LYS A 290 -11.09 31.47 10.09
C LYS A 290 -10.61 30.40 11.07
N LYS A 291 -9.81 30.75 12.06
CA LYS A 291 -9.32 29.82 13.06
C LYS A 291 -10.48 29.35 13.96
N LEU A 292 -10.49 28.06 14.24
CA LEU A 292 -11.47 27.49 15.15
C LEU A 292 -11.18 27.97 16.58
N GLN A 293 -12.20 28.49 17.26
CA GLN A 293 -12.13 28.96 18.64
C GLN A 293 -12.80 28.00 19.62
N GLY A 294 -13.72 27.16 19.13
CA GLY A 294 -14.43 26.18 19.92
C GLY A 294 -15.67 25.62 19.22
N ILE A 295 -16.40 24.79 19.94
CA ILE A 295 -17.61 24.12 19.45
C ILE A 295 -18.74 24.40 20.44
N VAL A 296 -19.93 24.69 19.93
CA VAL A 296 -21.16 24.83 20.74
C VAL A 296 -22.19 23.83 20.25
N LYS A 297 -22.85 23.14 21.20
CA LYS A 297 -23.85 22.09 20.91
C LYS A 297 -25.23 22.55 21.33
N ALA A 298 -26.26 22.17 20.59
CA ALA A 298 -27.65 22.49 20.87
C ALA A 298 -28.09 22.07 22.31
N LYS A 299 -27.58 20.91 22.79
CA LYS A 299 -27.86 20.41 24.14
C LYS A 299 -27.37 21.38 25.21
N GLN A 300 -26.18 21.96 25.06
CA GLN A 300 -25.65 22.96 26.02
C GLN A 300 -26.49 24.23 26.09
N MET A 301 -26.97 24.69 24.92
CA MET A 301 -27.76 25.91 24.83
C MET A 301 -29.19 25.75 25.38
N ARG A 302 -29.79 24.56 25.35
CA ARG A 302 -31.14 24.32 25.83
C ARG A 302 -31.25 24.49 27.34
N SER A 303 -30.23 24.20 28.13
CA SER A 303 -30.19 24.27 29.59
C SER A 303 -29.96 25.69 30.13
N ILE A 304 -29.79 26.68 29.30
CA ILE A 304 -29.54 28.08 29.68
C ILE A 304 -30.86 28.85 29.58
N ASP A 305 -31.31 29.53 30.65
CA ASP A 305 -32.57 30.26 30.66
C ASP A 305 -32.49 31.55 29.83
N ASP A 306 -31.44 32.33 30.02
CA ASP A 306 -31.26 33.57 29.26
C ASP A 306 -30.61 33.31 27.90
N LYS A 307 -31.40 33.38 26.83
CA LYS A 307 -30.95 33.20 25.43
C LYS A 307 -30.33 34.46 24.79
N SER A 308 -30.33 35.59 25.50
CA SER A 308 -29.78 36.86 25.01
C SER A 308 -28.24 36.92 25.13
N ILE A 309 -27.66 36.14 26.03
CA ILE A 309 -26.21 36.10 26.27
C ILE A 309 -25.43 35.59 25.04
N GLN A 310 -24.19 36.05 24.93
CA GLN A 310 -23.28 35.62 23.84
C GLN A 310 -22.76 34.22 24.09
N ILE A 311 -22.52 33.49 23.01
CA ILE A 311 -21.98 32.11 23.08
C ILE A 311 -20.53 32.06 23.60
N SER A 312 -19.82 33.19 23.63
CA SER A 312 -18.49 33.30 24.25
C SER A 312 -18.46 32.84 25.71
N SER A 313 -19.62 33.00 26.45
CA SER A 313 -19.74 32.59 27.85
C SER A 313 -19.87 31.07 28.06
N ILE A 314 -20.24 30.32 27.05
CA ILE A 314 -20.45 28.86 27.07
C ILE A 314 -19.55 28.09 26.13
N LEU A 315 -18.64 28.81 25.48
CA LEU A 315 -17.76 28.24 24.50
C LEU A 315 -16.85 27.19 25.13
N ASN A 316 -16.88 25.98 24.58
CA ASN A 316 -15.89 24.96 24.93
C ASN A 316 -14.67 25.10 24.03
N ASN A 317 -13.57 25.55 24.60
CA ASN A 317 -12.28 25.70 23.89
C ASN A 317 -11.46 24.43 23.90
N ASN A 318 -11.87 23.40 24.64
CA ASN A 318 -11.23 22.10 24.64
C ASN A 318 -11.93 21.21 23.59
N TYR A 319 -11.42 21.22 22.38
CA TYR A 319 -11.94 20.42 21.28
C TYR A 319 -10.83 19.55 20.68
N ILE A 320 -11.22 18.39 20.23
CA ILE A 320 -10.36 17.46 19.51
C ILE A 320 -10.59 17.71 18.02
N TYR A 321 -9.53 17.71 17.26
CA TYR A 321 -9.56 17.93 15.81
C TYR A 321 -8.64 16.93 15.10
N VAL A 322 -8.78 16.83 13.79
CA VAL A 322 -7.95 16.01 12.92
C VAL A 322 -7.38 16.84 11.77
N SER A 323 -6.29 16.36 11.20
CA SER A 323 -5.65 16.88 9.99
C SER A 323 -6.37 16.31 8.74
N PRO A 324 -6.33 17.01 7.59
CA PRO A 324 -6.84 16.48 6.32
C PRO A 324 -6.28 15.11 5.94
N ASN A 325 -5.03 14.84 6.33
CA ASN A 325 -4.31 13.62 6.00
C ASN A 325 -4.53 12.45 6.99
N ASP A 326 -5.24 12.68 8.10
CA ASP A 326 -5.51 11.62 9.07
C ASP A 326 -6.44 10.57 8.45
N THR A 327 -6.15 9.28 8.68
CA THR A 327 -6.93 8.19 8.11
C THR A 327 -8.28 8.01 8.80
N ILE A 328 -9.24 7.41 8.11
CA ILE A 328 -10.55 7.08 8.72
C ILE A 328 -10.38 6.19 9.94
N ILE A 329 -9.35 5.33 9.98
CA ILE A 329 -9.04 4.46 11.11
C ILE A 329 -8.63 5.30 12.33
N ASP A 330 -7.76 6.30 12.15
CA ASP A 330 -7.33 7.19 13.21
C ASP A 330 -8.52 8.03 13.73
N ILE A 331 -9.34 8.52 12.81
CA ILE A 331 -10.56 9.27 13.16
C ILE A 331 -11.53 8.41 13.99
N LEU A 332 -11.75 7.15 13.60
CA LEU A 332 -12.61 6.23 14.34
C LEU A 332 -12.08 5.95 15.74
N LYS A 333 -10.75 5.78 15.91
CA LYS A 333 -10.14 5.66 17.25
C LYS A 333 -10.41 6.89 18.10
N ILE A 334 -10.15 8.09 17.54
CA ILE A 334 -10.37 9.37 18.24
C ILE A 334 -11.84 9.53 18.66
N VAL A 335 -12.80 9.23 17.77
CA VAL A 335 -14.23 9.29 18.02
C VAL A 335 -14.63 8.35 19.16
N ASN A 336 -14.17 7.09 19.11
CA ASN A 336 -14.51 6.08 20.10
C ASN A 336 -13.86 6.36 21.48
N GLU A 337 -12.58 6.68 21.52
CA GLU A 337 -11.84 6.92 22.77
C GLU A 337 -12.37 8.14 23.52
N ASN A 338 -12.80 9.18 22.80
CA ASN A 338 -13.25 10.44 23.39
C ASN A 338 -14.78 10.58 23.45
N ASN A 339 -15.52 9.59 22.94
CA ASN A 339 -17.00 9.59 22.89
C ASN A 339 -17.56 10.90 22.28
N ILE A 340 -17.01 11.30 21.14
CA ILE A 340 -17.39 12.53 20.42
C ILE A 340 -18.08 12.20 19.11
N SER A 341 -19.16 12.91 18.80
CA SER A 341 -19.97 12.71 17.57
C SER A 341 -19.57 13.63 16.42
N THR A 342 -18.62 14.55 16.66
CA THR A 342 -18.30 15.62 15.71
C THR A 342 -16.84 16.00 15.86
N VAL A 343 -16.08 15.94 14.76
CA VAL A 343 -14.64 16.22 14.72
C VAL A 343 -14.35 17.28 13.65
N PRO A 344 -13.88 18.47 14.02
CA PRO A 344 -13.40 19.46 13.05
C PRO A 344 -12.15 19.00 12.35
N VAL A 345 -12.05 19.34 11.07
CA VAL A 345 -10.83 19.16 10.26
C VAL A 345 -10.14 20.51 10.11
N LEU A 346 -8.90 20.58 10.58
CA LEU A 346 -8.09 21.80 10.55
C LEU A 346 -6.88 21.63 9.64
N ASN A 347 -6.54 22.68 8.91
CA ASN A 347 -5.28 22.72 8.16
C ASN A 347 -4.09 23.13 9.06
N ASP A 348 -2.87 23.16 8.50
CA ASP A 348 -1.63 23.51 9.21
C ASP A 348 -1.65 24.90 9.86
N SER A 349 -2.47 25.82 9.35
CA SER A 349 -2.68 27.15 9.93
C SER A 349 -3.75 27.21 11.02
N SER A 350 -4.27 26.04 11.45
CA SER A 350 -5.37 25.90 12.42
C SER A 350 -6.68 26.52 11.93
N SER A 351 -6.87 26.67 10.64
CA SER A 351 -8.12 27.13 10.04
C SER A 351 -9.05 25.96 9.80
N LEU A 352 -10.33 26.16 10.09
CA LEU A 352 -11.37 25.15 9.88
C LEU A 352 -11.63 24.98 8.37
N ILE A 353 -11.42 23.77 7.86
CA ILE A 353 -11.65 23.41 6.45
C ILE A 353 -12.78 22.42 6.25
N GLY A 354 -13.12 21.65 7.28
CA GLY A 354 -14.16 20.63 7.18
C GLY A 354 -14.67 20.14 8.54
N LEU A 355 -15.66 19.29 8.48
CA LEU A 355 -16.29 18.67 9.64
C LEU A 355 -16.59 17.20 9.36
N ILE A 356 -16.22 16.32 10.27
CA ILE A 356 -16.57 14.91 10.23
C ILE A 356 -17.61 14.66 11.32
N THR A 357 -18.68 13.92 10.98
CA THR A 357 -19.75 13.53 11.91
C THR A 357 -19.87 12.01 11.92
N GLU A 358 -20.49 11.44 12.97
CA GLU A 358 -20.84 10.02 13.00
C GLU A 358 -21.63 9.60 11.76
N SER A 359 -22.53 10.47 11.29
CA SER A 359 -23.33 10.23 10.10
C SER A 359 -22.46 10.11 8.83
N SER A 360 -21.46 10.99 8.66
CA SER A 360 -20.54 10.92 7.50
C SER A 360 -19.67 9.67 7.57
N LEU A 361 -19.22 9.27 8.77
CA LEU A 361 -18.47 8.02 8.96
C LEU A 361 -19.31 6.78 8.62
N VAL A 362 -20.54 6.71 9.16
CA VAL A 362 -21.46 5.59 8.87
C VAL A 362 -21.80 5.53 7.37
N THR A 363 -22.06 6.67 6.73
CA THR A 363 -22.35 6.72 5.29
C THR A 363 -21.16 6.20 4.49
N THR A 364 -19.93 6.63 4.82
CA THR A 364 -18.72 6.17 4.15
C THR A 364 -18.51 4.67 4.33
N LEU A 365 -18.61 4.17 5.54
CA LEU A 365 -18.45 2.74 5.83
C LEU A 365 -19.57 1.89 5.19
N SER A 366 -20.81 2.41 5.12
CA SER A 366 -21.93 1.70 4.50
C SER A 366 -21.79 1.60 2.97
N GLN A 367 -21.04 2.48 2.32
CA GLN A 367 -20.76 2.37 0.88
C GLN A 367 -20.05 1.07 0.49
N GLN A 368 -19.35 0.44 1.44
CA GLN A 368 -18.78 -0.90 1.25
C GLN A 368 -19.87 -1.98 1.00
N TYR A 369 -21.07 -1.79 1.55
CA TYR A 369 -22.11 -2.84 1.61
C TYR A 369 -23.31 -2.58 0.69
N ILE A 370 -23.57 -1.34 0.28
CA ILE A 370 -24.81 -0.99 -0.42
C ILE A 370 -24.82 -1.42 -1.91
N GLU A 371 -23.69 -1.88 -2.47
CA GLU A 371 -23.56 -2.07 -3.90
C GLU A 371 -23.04 -3.47 -4.32
N GLU A 372 -23.18 -4.49 -3.49
CA GLU A 372 -23.04 -5.89 -3.92
C GLU A 372 -24.28 -6.41 -4.68
N GLU A 373 -25.37 -5.63 -4.77
CA GLU A 373 -26.65 -6.04 -5.36
C GLU A 373 -27.02 -5.31 -6.68
N ALA A 374 -26.04 -4.73 -7.40
CA ALA A 374 -26.36 -4.09 -8.70
C ALA A 374 -25.56 -4.66 -9.87
#